data_1bbdf2541ea56ede766d50df8c59d452
#
_entry.id   1bbdf2541ea56ede766d50df8c59d452
#
_cell.length_a   1.000
_cell.length_b   1.000
_cell.length_c   1.000
_cell.angle_alpha   90.00
_cell.angle_beta   90.00
_cell.angle_gamma   90.00
#
_symmetry.space_group_name_H-M   'P 1'
#
loop_
_entity.id
_entity.type
_entity.pdbx_description
1 polymer ?
#
loop_
_entity_poly.entity_id
_entity_poly.type
_entity_poly.pdbx_seq_one_letter_code
_entity_poly.pdbx_strand_id
1 'polypeptide(L)'
;MSPADAGAATDQAPAATGAPVLDPEPIPMAAAAAAAPRPSGAELRPGPAEAGTDSEDTLDLHLPDDFIALFAERTAPGSAVDDLLGGVGDWGATATPVGAFQLVPVQVERDLPVIGRWMNDPAVAEYWQLAGPQSVTEAHLRAQLDGDGRSVPCLGLLEGTPMSYWEIYRADLDPLARHYPARPHDTGVHLLIGSVTDRGRGLGSALLRAVADLILDKRLSCSRVVAEPDLRNAPSVAAFLTAGFRFAAEVDLPDKRAALVIRDRSLRELL
;
A
#
# COMPACT_ATOMS: atom_id res chain seq x y z
N MET A 1 31.29 74.26 0.03
CA MET A 1 31.27 74.38 1.52
C MET A 1 30.87 73.06 2.09
N SER A 2 31.84 72.27 2.53
CA SER A 2 31.77 71.22 3.53
C SER A 2 31.72 71.84 4.91
N PRO A 3 31.51 71.15 6.03
CA PRO A 3 31.31 69.74 6.37
C PRO A 3 30.24 69.49 7.47
N ALA A 4 30.04 68.22 7.93
CA ALA A 4 30.06 67.69 9.30
C ALA A 4 29.32 66.35 9.28
N ASP A 5 29.94 65.26 9.49
CA ASP A 5 30.54 64.55 10.62
C ASP A 5 29.61 64.28 11.80
N ALA A 6 29.61 63.06 12.21
CA ALA A 6 29.18 62.37 13.44
C ALA A 6 28.21 61.21 13.16
N GLY A 7 28.42 60.00 13.60
CA GLY A 7 29.18 59.41 14.65
C GLY A 7 28.76 57.95 14.73
N ALA A 8 29.72 57.05 14.82
CA ALA A 8 29.52 55.62 15.02
C ALA A 8 28.95 55.32 16.44
N ALA A 9 27.94 54.53 16.52
CA ALA A 9 27.58 53.81 17.75
C ALA A 9 27.61 52.32 17.47
N THR A 10 28.64 51.66 17.93
CA THR A 10 28.74 50.21 18.07
C THR A 10 27.86 49.77 19.23
N ASP A 11 26.81 49.03 18.91
CA ASP A 11 26.06 48.31 19.95
C ASP A 11 26.38 46.79 19.82
N GLN A 12 27.02 46.33 20.88
CA GLN A 12 27.51 44.97 21.04
C GLN A 12 26.42 44.14 21.71
N ALA A 13 25.79 43.23 20.98
CA ALA A 13 24.87 42.27 21.56
C ALA A 13 25.62 41.15 22.33
N PRO A 14 25.08 40.68 23.46
CA PRO A 14 25.75 39.67 24.28
C PRO A 14 25.61 38.27 23.66
N ALA A 15 26.71 37.51 23.79
CA ALA A 15 26.79 36.08 23.39
C ALA A 15 25.77 35.22 24.14
N ALA A 16 24.91 34.55 23.44
CA ALA A 16 24.08 33.51 23.97
C ALA A 16 24.88 32.22 24.11
N THR A 17 24.97 31.75 25.33
CA THR A 17 25.60 30.52 25.77
C THR A 17 24.84 29.33 25.15
N GLY A 18 25.55 28.49 24.39
CA GLY A 18 24.97 27.27 23.79
C GLY A 18 24.57 26.23 24.82
N ALA A 19 23.35 25.77 24.72
CA ALA A 19 22.90 24.54 25.37
C ALA A 19 23.39 23.32 24.56
N PRO A 20 23.76 22.21 25.20
CA PRO A 20 24.21 21.02 24.48
C PRO A 20 23.06 20.41 23.65
N VAL A 21 23.34 20.21 22.35
CA VAL A 21 22.50 19.42 21.45
C VAL A 21 22.68 17.99 21.87
N LEU A 22 21.60 17.38 22.37
CA LEU A 22 21.51 15.94 22.57
C LEU A 22 21.23 15.32 21.21
N ASP A 23 22.16 14.52 20.71
CA ASP A 23 21.96 13.67 19.54
C ASP A 23 20.82 12.68 19.84
N PRO A 24 19.80 12.56 18.96
CA PRO A 24 18.81 11.51 19.11
C PRO A 24 19.44 10.17 18.75
N GLU A 25 19.43 9.23 19.69
CA GLU A 25 19.79 7.85 19.43
C GLU A 25 18.86 7.25 18.34
N PRO A 26 19.39 6.41 17.44
CA PRO A 26 18.59 5.77 16.41
C PRO A 26 17.67 4.74 17.03
N ILE A 27 16.36 4.90 16.83
CA ILE A 27 15.35 3.90 17.16
C ILE A 27 15.56 2.70 16.23
N PRO A 28 15.73 1.47 16.73
CA PRO A 28 15.91 0.31 15.88
C PRO A 28 14.61 -0.01 15.14
N MET A 29 14.69 -0.01 13.82
CA MET A 29 13.68 -0.58 12.93
C MET A 29 13.37 -2.02 13.36
N ALA A 30 12.09 -2.32 13.58
CA ALA A 30 11.63 -3.65 13.92
C ALA A 30 12.02 -4.64 12.81
N ALA A 31 12.94 -5.55 13.17
CA ALA A 31 13.29 -6.66 12.32
C ALA A 31 12.10 -7.62 12.18
N ALA A 32 11.97 -8.18 10.98
CA ALA A 32 11.02 -9.23 10.65
C ALA A 32 10.96 -10.30 11.73
N ALA A 33 9.75 -10.64 12.16
CA ALA A 33 9.50 -11.66 13.17
C ALA A 33 9.99 -13.02 12.68
N ALA A 34 11.08 -13.50 13.26
CA ALA A 34 11.53 -14.87 13.15
C ALA A 34 10.54 -15.80 13.87
N ALA A 35 10.20 -16.90 13.21
CA ALA A 35 9.31 -17.94 13.70
C ALA A 35 9.75 -18.48 15.09
N ALA A 36 8.83 -18.48 16.04
CA ALA A 36 9.03 -19.09 17.35
C ALA A 36 9.08 -20.63 17.23
N PRO A 37 9.94 -21.33 18.01
CA PRO A 37 10.00 -22.78 18.01
C PRO A 37 8.77 -23.38 18.75
N ARG A 38 8.23 -24.45 18.19
CA ARG A 38 7.16 -25.25 18.79
C ARG A 38 7.69 -25.97 20.05
N PRO A 39 6.92 -26.06 21.14
CA PRO A 39 7.29 -26.91 22.27
C PRO A 39 7.10 -28.39 21.93
N SER A 40 8.12 -29.15 22.22
CA SER A 40 8.19 -30.61 22.09
C SER A 40 7.25 -31.30 23.08
N GLY A 41 6.69 -32.43 22.64
CA GLY A 41 5.65 -33.18 23.30
C GLY A 41 5.97 -33.69 24.70
N ALA A 42 4.92 -33.75 25.51
CA ALA A 42 4.86 -34.57 26.71
C ALA A 42 3.95 -35.76 26.41
N GLU A 43 4.54 -36.96 26.49
CA GLU A 43 3.81 -38.23 26.45
C GLU A 43 2.92 -38.36 27.67
N LEU A 44 1.63 -38.58 27.47
CA LEU A 44 0.67 -39.04 28.46
C LEU A 44 0.31 -40.47 28.17
N ARG A 45 0.58 -41.34 29.16
CA ARG A 45 0.22 -42.76 29.18
C ARG A 45 -1.29 -42.95 29.29
N PRO A 46 -1.86 -44.01 28.67
CA PRO A 46 -3.28 -44.30 28.75
C PRO A 46 -3.65 -45.00 30.07
N GLY A 47 -4.70 -44.51 30.75
CA GLY A 47 -5.41 -45.21 31.80
C GLY A 47 -6.67 -45.91 31.22
N PRO A 48 -7.25 -46.89 31.92
CA PRO A 48 -8.20 -47.85 31.37
C PRO A 48 -9.60 -47.29 31.18
N ALA A 49 -10.25 -47.82 30.15
CA ALA A 49 -11.56 -47.48 29.65
C ALA A 49 -12.70 -47.71 30.65
N GLU A 50 -13.64 -46.74 30.74
CA GLU A 50 -15.00 -47.01 31.15
C GLU A 50 -15.93 -46.73 29.95
N ALA A 51 -16.81 -47.70 29.67
CA ALA A 51 -17.79 -47.67 28.60
C ALA A 51 -18.95 -46.74 28.98
N GLY A 52 -19.04 -45.62 28.27
CA GLY A 52 -20.23 -44.75 28.22
C GLY A 52 -20.72 -44.68 26.79
N THR A 53 -21.88 -45.28 26.55
CA THR A 53 -22.62 -45.14 25.29
C THR A 53 -23.22 -43.74 25.19
N ASP A 54 -22.59 -42.87 24.43
CA ASP A 54 -23.22 -41.70 23.85
C ASP A 54 -23.06 -41.79 22.33
N SER A 55 -24.17 -42.06 21.67
CA SER A 55 -24.29 -41.96 20.23
C SER A 55 -24.23 -40.50 19.83
N GLU A 56 -23.04 -39.99 19.53
CA GLU A 56 -22.91 -38.81 18.70
C GLU A 56 -23.25 -39.21 17.26
N ASP A 57 -24.49 -38.92 16.86
CA ASP A 57 -24.91 -38.90 15.47
C ASP A 57 -24.09 -37.83 14.72
N THR A 58 -22.90 -38.19 14.31
CA THR A 58 -22.14 -37.44 13.32
C THR A 58 -22.91 -37.56 12.03
N LEU A 59 -23.62 -36.49 11.63
CA LEU A 59 -24.22 -36.37 10.31
C LEU A 59 -23.08 -36.53 9.28
N ASP A 60 -23.02 -37.72 8.71
CA ASP A 60 -22.13 -38.06 7.61
C ASP A 60 -22.68 -37.34 6.35
N LEU A 61 -22.30 -36.06 6.22
CA LEU A 61 -22.64 -35.23 5.08
C LEU A 61 -21.79 -35.69 3.88
N HIS A 62 -22.35 -36.71 3.18
CA HIS A 62 -21.86 -37.08 1.86
C HIS A 62 -22.19 -35.93 0.89
N LEU A 63 -21.21 -35.09 0.59
CA LEU A 63 -21.29 -34.13 -0.51
C LEU A 63 -21.39 -34.94 -1.81
N PRO A 64 -22.39 -34.68 -2.68
CA PRO A 64 -22.47 -35.31 -4.00
C PRO A 64 -21.16 -35.15 -4.77
N ASP A 65 -20.72 -36.16 -5.48
CA ASP A 65 -19.48 -36.16 -6.26
C ASP A 65 -19.42 -35.01 -7.27
N ASP A 66 -20.53 -34.52 -7.76
CA ASP A 66 -20.64 -33.33 -8.61
C ASP A 66 -20.22 -32.05 -7.88
N PHE A 67 -20.46 -31.99 -6.57
CA PHE A 67 -19.98 -30.85 -5.75
C PHE A 67 -18.48 -30.93 -5.52
N ILE A 68 -17.95 -32.13 -5.31
CA ILE A 68 -16.48 -32.32 -5.16
C ILE A 68 -15.78 -32.01 -6.49
N ALA A 69 -16.37 -32.40 -7.63
CA ALA A 69 -15.86 -32.06 -8.94
C ALA A 69 -15.86 -30.55 -9.21
N LEU A 70 -16.90 -29.84 -8.79
CA LEU A 70 -16.99 -28.37 -8.92
C LEU A 70 -15.91 -27.63 -8.11
N PHE A 71 -15.50 -28.19 -6.97
CA PHE A 71 -14.38 -27.66 -6.17
C PHE A 71 -13.02 -28.10 -6.75
N ALA A 72 -12.92 -29.28 -7.35
CA ALA A 72 -11.69 -29.77 -7.97
C ALA A 72 -11.34 -29.00 -9.24
N GLU A 73 -12.32 -28.56 -10.04
CA GLU A 73 -12.08 -27.69 -11.20
C GLU A 73 -11.60 -26.28 -10.79
N ARG A 74 -11.95 -25.82 -9.59
CA ARG A 74 -11.46 -24.54 -9.02
C ARG A 74 -10.06 -24.63 -8.46
N THR A 75 -9.54 -25.83 -8.24
CA THR A 75 -8.19 -26.09 -7.68
C THR A 75 -7.22 -26.66 -8.73
N ALA A 76 -7.48 -26.44 -10.02
CA ALA A 76 -6.53 -26.81 -11.06
C ALA A 76 -5.18 -26.05 -10.82
N PRO A 77 -4.02 -26.75 -10.90
CA PRO A 77 -2.70 -26.20 -10.55
C PRO A 77 -2.18 -25.11 -11.51
N GLY A 78 -3.01 -24.56 -12.39
CA GLY A 78 -2.71 -23.37 -13.20
C GLY A 78 -3.18 -22.04 -12.58
N SER A 79 -3.99 -22.09 -11.51
CA SER A 79 -4.69 -20.92 -10.96
C SER A 79 -3.88 -20.14 -9.90
N ALA A 80 -2.84 -20.73 -9.30
CA ALA A 80 -2.15 -20.07 -8.18
C ALA A 80 -1.23 -18.91 -8.64
N VAL A 81 -0.76 -18.95 -9.88
CA VAL A 81 0.09 -17.87 -10.44
C VAL A 81 -0.75 -16.73 -11.00
N ASP A 82 -1.97 -17.02 -11.48
CA ASP A 82 -2.94 -16.01 -11.95
C ASP A 82 -3.57 -15.22 -10.82
N ASP A 83 -3.46 -15.68 -9.58
CA ASP A 83 -4.12 -15.12 -8.42
C ASP A 83 -3.29 -14.03 -7.71
N LEU A 84 -2.01 -13.99 -7.96
CA LEU A 84 -1.13 -12.89 -7.57
C LEU A 84 -1.21 -11.78 -8.63
N LEU A 85 -0.55 -10.66 -8.39
CA LEU A 85 -0.60 -9.47 -9.25
C LEU A 85 0.22 -9.62 -10.54
N GLY A 86 0.33 -10.83 -11.08
CA GLY A 86 0.95 -11.04 -12.38
C GLY A 86 0.27 -10.24 -13.49
N GLY A 87 1.05 -9.75 -14.46
CA GLY A 87 0.52 -9.11 -15.66
C GLY A 87 0.14 -7.63 -15.54
N VAL A 88 0.44 -6.92 -14.44
CA VAL A 88 0.20 -5.45 -14.36
C VAL A 88 0.86 -4.72 -15.52
N GLY A 89 2.06 -5.17 -15.94
CA GLY A 89 2.76 -4.60 -17.11
C GLY A 89 2.04 -4.80 -18.45
N ASP A 90 1.15 -5.80 -18.53
CA ASP A 90 0.43 -6.16 -19.75
C ASP A 90 -0.95 -5.51 -19.84
N TRP A 91 -1.34 -4.69 -18.83
CA TRP A 91 -2.67 -4.06 -18.85
C TRP A 91 -2.84 -3.01 -19.95
N GLY A 92 -1.73 -2.49 -20.46
CA GLY A 92 -1.70 -1.51 -21.53
C GLY A 92 -2.10 -0.10 -21.07
N ALA A 93 -2.17 0.80 -22.06
CA ALA A 93 -2.61 2.16 -21.81
C ALA A 93 -4.14 2.24 -21.73
N THR A 94 -4.66 3.08 -20.82
CA THR A 94 -6.09 3.38 -20.70
C THR A 94 -6.35 4.85 -20.97
N ALA A 95 -7.46 5.15 -21.65
CA ALA A 95 -7.89 6.52 -21.86
C ALA A 95 -8.47 7.08 -20.55
N THR A 96 -8.07 8.29 -20.19
CA THR A 96 -8.60 9.01 -19.03
C THR A 96 -9.06 10.41 -19.46
N PRO A 97 -9.86 11.10 -18.63
CA PRO A 97 -10.22 12.51 -18.91
C PRO A 97 -9.03 13.46 -19.01
N VAL A 98 -7.85 13.01 -18.51
CA VAL A 98 -6.64 13.85 -18.45
C VAL A 98 -5.55 13.40 -19.44
N GLY A 99 -5.82 12.40 -20.27
CA GLY A 99 -4.92 11.87 -21.28
C GLY A 99 -4.76 10.35 -21.21
N ALA A 100 -3.95 9.77 -22.11
CA ALA A 100 -3.62 8.34 -22.09
C ALA A 100 -2.71 8.04 -20.90
N PHE A 101 -3.13 7.10 -20.07
CA PHE A 101 -2.41 6.70 -18.85
C PHE A 101 -2.00 5.24 -18.90
N GLN A 102 -0.81 4.92 -18.42
CA GLN A 102 -0.30 3.55 -18.35
C GLN A 102 0.45 3.31 -17.05
N LEU A 103 0.24 2.13 -16.46
CA LEU A 103 1.09 1.60 -15.40
C LEU A 103 2.22 0.79 -16.00
N VAL A 104 3.46 1.10 -15.60
CA VAL A 104 4.65 0.39 -16.03
C VAL A 104 5.39 -0.12 -14.78
N PRO A 105 5.59 -1.44 -14.61
CA PRO A 105 6.35 -1.97 -13.50
C PRO A 105 7.73 -1.31 -13.38
N VAL A 106 8.13 -0.99 -12.16
CA VAL A 106 9.39 -0.32 -11.87
C VAL A 106 10.58 -1.19 -12.26
N GLN A 107 11.55 -0.58 -12.94
CA GLN A 107 12.90 -1.10 -13.13
C GLN A 107 13.85 -0.25 -12.29
N VAL A 108 14.42 -0.83 -11.22
CA VAL A 108 15.17 -0.08 -10.20
C VAL A 108 16.27 0.76 -10.83
N GLU A 109 17.07 0.17 -11.71
CA GLU A 109 18.23 0.82 -12.33
C GLU A 109 17.85 2.06 -13.15
N ARG A 110 16.67 2.06 -13.76
CA ARG A 110 16.15 3.15 -14.59
C ARG A 110 15.40 4.19 -13.76
N ASP A 111 14.54 3.72 -12.85
CA ASP A 111 13.47 4.53 -12.27
C ASP A 111 13.80 5.08 -10.89
N LEU A 112 14.76 4.45 -10.18
CA LEU A 112 15.16 4.86 -8.84
C LEU A 112 15.51 6.36 -8.71
N PRO A 113 16.22 7.00 -9.68
CA PRO A 113 16.52 8.43 -9.56
C PRO A 113 15.29 9.34 -9.56
N VAL A 114 14.23 8.99 -10.29
CA VAL A 114 13.01 9.80 -10.33
C VAL A 114 12.14 9.54 -9.11
N ILE A 115 11.98 8.28 -8.71
CA ILE A 115 11.20 7.89 -7.54
C ILE A 115 11.85 8.45 -6.27
N GLY A 116 13.18 8.32 -6.11
CA GLY A 116 13.92 8.85 -4.97
C GLY A 116 13.78 10.37 -4.82
N ARG A 117 13.76 11.13 -5.93
CA ARG A 117 13.48 12.58 -5.88
C ARG A 117 12.05 12.85 -5.36
N TRP A 118 11.06 12.08 -5.80
CA TRP A 118 9.68 12.26 -5.34
C TRP A 118 9.52 11.90 -3.87
N MET A 119 10.18 10.84 -3.40
CA MET A 119 10.15 10.42 -1.99
C MET A 119 10.80 11.45 -1.05
N ASN A 120 11.74 12.25 -1.57
CA ASN A 120 12.39 13.33 -0.82
C ASN A 120 11.67 14.69 -0.91
N ASP A 121 10.55 14.77 -1.65
CA ASP A 121 9.68 15.95 -1.58
C ASP A 121 9.02 16.02 -0.19
N PRO A 122 9.11 17.14 0.54
CA PRO A 122 8.61 17.23 1.92
C PRO A 122 7.14 16.81 2.08
N ALA A 123 6.28 17.14 1.12
CA ALA A 123 4.85 16.78 1.16
C ALA A 123 4.60 15.27 0.89
N VAL A 124 5.54 14.58 0.25
CA VAL A 124 5.52 13.12 0.06
C VAL A 124 6.15 12.44 1.27
N ALA A 125 7.31 12.93 1.71
CA ALA A 125 8.08 12.40 2.83
C ALA A 125 7.26 12.28 4.11
N GLU A 126 6.35 13.23 4.34
CA GLU A 126 5.46 13.24 5.51
C GLU A 126 4.60 11.96 5.62
N TYR A 127 4.19 11.39 4.48
CA TYR A 127 3.26 10.26 4.46
C TYR A 127 3.89 8.95 4.01
N TRP A 128 4.94 9.01 3.18
CA TRP A 128 5.61 7.82 2.67
C TRP A 128 6.77 7.36 3.55
N GLN A 129 7.36 8.25 4.35
CA GLN A 129 8.47 7.98 5.27
C GLN A 129 9.69 7.32 4.61
N LEU A 130 9.90 7.58 3.32
CA LEU A 130 10.98 7.03 2.50
C LEU A 130 12.00 8.11 2.09
N ALA A 131 11.97 9.27 2.77
CA ALA A 131 12.98 10.31 2.57
C ALA A 131 14.34 9.87 3.08
N GLY A 132 15.40 10.29 2.38
CA GLY A 132 16.76 9.97 2.75
C GLY A 132 17.64 9.64 1.54
N PRO A 133 18.78 9.00 1.77
CA PRO A 133 19.64 8.50 0.68
C PRO A 133 18.86 7.60 -0.28
N GLN A 134 19.31 7.56 -1.53
CA GLN A 134 18.66 6.74 -2.58
C GLN A 134 18.51 5.27 -2.19
N SER A 135 19.43 4.75 -1.36
CA SER A 135 19.37 3.39 -0.84
C SER A 135 18.12 3.08 0.00
N VAL A 136 17.46 4.07 0.61
CA VAL A 136 16.19 3.88 1.34
C VAL A 136 15.09 3.53 0.37
N THR A 137 14.92 4.33 -0.68
CA THR A 137 13.94 4.06 -1.74
C THR A 137 14.27 2.75 -2.48
N GLU A 138 15.55 2.48 -2.76
CA GLU A 138 15.98 1.24 -3.41
C GLU A 138 15.62 0.02 -2.59
N ALA A 139 15.90 0.01 -1.29
CA ALA A 139 15.58 -1.11 -0.41
C ALA A 139 14.06 -1.37 -0.38
N HIS A 140 13.24 -0.31 -0.34
CA HIS A 140 11.78 -0.43 -0.39
C HIS A 140 11.28 -1.04 -1.71
N LEU A 141 11.82 -0.59 -2.85
CA LEU A 141 11.45 -1.13 -4.16
C LEU A 141 11.87 -2.61 -4.31
N ARG A 142 13.11 -2.94 -3.91
CA ARG A 142 13.60 -4.33 -3.98
C ARG A 142 12.80 -5.27 -3.08
N ALA A 143 12.41 -4.83 -1.89
CA ALA A 143 11.59 -5.64 -0.99
C ALA A 143 10.26 -6.06 -1.62
N GLN A 144 9.68 -5.23 -2.50
CA GLN A 144 8.46 -5.58 -3.24
C GLN A 144 8.76 -6.44 -4.47
N LEU A 145 9.80 -6.10 -5.25
CA LEU A 145 10.16 -6.77 -6.50
C LEU A 145 10.72 -8.18 -6.28
N ASP A 146 11.53 -8.37 -5.22
CA ASP A 146 12.12 -9.65 -4.83
C ASP A 146 11.16 -10.49 -3.98
N GLY A 147 9.96 -9.98 -3.70
CA GLY A 147 8.91 -10.64 -2.93
C GLY A 147 8.20 -11.75 -3.71
N ASP A 148 7.10 -12.22 -3.14
CA ASP A 148 6.30 -13.32 -3.71
C ASP A 148 5.28 -12.87 -4.77
N GLY A 149 5.38 -11.65 -5.26
CA GLY A 149 4.47 -11.09 -6.28
C GLY A 149 3.16 -10.53 -5.74
N ARG A 150 3.01 -10.44 -4.40
CA ARG A 150 1.82 -9.82 -3.78
C ARG A 150 1.79 -8.30 -3.86
N SER A 151 2.88 -7.65 -4.25
CA SER A 151 2.96 -6.21 -4.48
C SER A 151 3.76 -5.93 -5.74
N VAL A 152 3.28 -5.01 -6.57
CA VAL A 152 3.94 -4.57 -7.81
C VAL A 152 4.07 -3.05 -7.78
N PRO A 153 5.29 -2.53 -7.55
CA PRO A 153 5.56 -1.10 -7.69
C PRO A 153 5.57 -0.70 -9.16
N CYS A 154 4.89 0.41 -9.49
CA CYS A 154 4.75 0.89 -10.86
C CYS A 154 5.02 2.39 -10.97
N LEU A 155 5.54 2.80 -12.12
CA LEU A 155 5.42 4.19 -12.58
C LEU A 155 4.10 4.37 -13.32
N GLY A 156 3.41 5.46 -13.03
CA GLY A 156 2.28 5.93 -13.83
C GLY A 156 2.77 6.94 -14.86
N LEU A 157 2.58 6.61 -16.12
CA LEU A 157 2.91 7.46 -17.26
C LEU A 157 1.63 8.12 -17.78
N LEU A 158 1.63 9.45 -17.87
CA LEU A 158 0.59 10.22 -18.55
C LEU A 158 1.18 10.75 -19.85
N GLU A 159 0.53 10.44 -20.99
CA GLU A 159 1.07 10.76 -22.33
C GLU A 159 2.54 10.32 -22.48
N GLY A 160 2.88 9.13 -21.96
CA GLY A 160 4.24 8.59 -22.01
C GLY A 160 5.25 9.21 -21.05
N THR A 161 4.86 10.22 -20.25
CA THR A 161 5.74 10.90 -19.30
C THR A 161 5.52 10.39 -17.89
N PRO A 162 6.56 9.92 -17.17
CA PRO A 162 6.44 9.54 -15.77
C PRO A 162 5.96 10.71 -14.91
N MET A 163 4.84 10.54 -14.21
CA MET A 163 4.26 11.58 -13.37
C MET A 163 3.81 11.14 -11.99
N SER A 164 3.71 9.83 -11.75
CA SER A 164 3.23 9.26 -10.50
C SER A 164 3.92 7.93 -10.19
N TYR A 165 3.92 7.56 -8.91
CA TYR A 165 4.35 6.25 -8.44
C TYR A 165 3.18 5.54 -7.78
N TRP A 166 3.08 4.26 -7.99
CA TRP A 166 1.99 3.39 -7.55
C TRP A 166 2.52 2.12 -6.91
N GLU A 167 1.78 1.63 -5.94
CA GLU A 167 1.91 0.26 -5.45
C GLU A 167 0.56 -0.41 -5.60
N ILE A 168 0.53 -1.47 -6.38
CA ILE A 168 -0.65 -2.34 -6.51
C ILE A 168 -0.35 -3.58 -5.69
N TYR A 169 -1.19 -3.91 -4.72
CA TYR A 169 -0.90 -5.01 -3.81
C TYR A 169 -2.13 -5.83 -3.43
N ARG A 170 -1.93 -7.06 -2.99
CA ARG A 170 -2.95 -7.96 -2.44
C ARG A 170 -3.24 -7.54 -1.00
N ALA A 171 -4.28 -6.71 -0.82
CA ALA A 171 -4.66 -6.19 0.48
C ALA A 171 -5.13 -7.28 1.45
N ASP A 172 -5.70 -8.36 0.95
CA ASP A 172 -6.11 -9.52 1.74
C ASP A 172 -4.93 -10.37 2.25
N LEU A 173 -3.74 -10.21 1.67
CA LEU A 173 -2.50 -10.86 2.10
C LEU A 173 -1.55 -9.89 2.83
N ASP A 174 -1.94 -8.63 2.95
CA ASP A 174 -1.20 -7.57 3.61
C ASP A 174 -1.57 -7.49 5.12
N PRO A 175 -0.70 -6.95 5.98
CA PRO A 175 -1.04 -6.66 7.38
C PRO A 175 -2.33 -5.86 7.56
N LEU A 176 -2.70 -5.02 6.60
CA LEU A 176 -3.97 -4.28 6.56
C LEU A 176 -5.19 -5.20 6.73
N ALA A 177 -5.13 -6.44 6.24
CA ALA A 177 -6.23 -7.41 6.34
C ALA A 177 -6.65 -7.73 7.79
N ARG A 178 -5.81 -7.44 8.78
CA ARG A 178 -6.13 -7.62 10.20
C ARG A 178 -6.99 -6.49 10.78
N HIS A 179 -7.13 -5.39 10.05
CA HIS A 179 -7.78 -4.16 10.52
C HIS A 179 -9.15 -3.92 9.88
N TYR A 180 -9.58 -4.79 8.96
CA TYR A 180 -10.91 -4.70 8.34
C TYR A 180 -11.41 -6.09 7.90
N PRO A 181 -12.72 -6.28 7.61
CA PRO A 181 -13.24 -7.55 7.07
C PRO A 181 -12.77 -7.73 5.61
N ALA A 182 -11.51 -8.15 5.47
CA ALA A 182 -10.90 -8.40 4.18
C ALA A 182 -11.62 -9.54 3.45
N ARG A 183 -11.72 -9.42 2.12
CA ARG A 183 -12.24 -10.47 1.25
C ARG A 183 -11.12 -11.02 0.39
N PRO A 184 -11.18 -12.29 0.00
CA PRO A 184 -10.21 -12.84 -0.95
C PRO A 184 -10.10 -11.95 -2.19
N HIS A 185 -8.87 -11.73 -2.64
CA HIS A 185 -8.52 -10.90 -3.81
C HIS A 185 -8.78 -9.40 -3.68
N ASP A 186 -9.09 -8.87 -2.49
CA ASP A 186 -9.06 -7.42 -2.28
C ASP A 186 -7.71 -6.88 -2.75
N THR A 187 -7.76 -5.89 -3.62
CA THR A 187 -6.55 -5.28 -4.19
C THR A 187 -6.36 -3.89 -3.62
N GLY A 188 -5.18 -3.64 -3.04
CA GLY A 188 -4.81 -2.36 -2.49
C GLY A 188 -4.11 -1.47 -3.50
N VAL A 189 -4.22 -0.15 -3.31
CA VAL A 189 -3.52 0.84 -4.12
C VAL A 189 -2.94 1.96 -3.27
N HIS A 190 -1.66 2.25 -3.48
CA HIS A 190 -1.03 3.49 -3.03
C HIS A 190 -0.68 4.36 -4.23
N LEU A 191 -0.73 5.68 -4.05
CA LEU A 191 -0.42 6.66 -5.08
C LEU A 191 0.36 7.83 -4.50
N LEU A 192 1.41 8.24 -5.20
CA LEU A 192 1.93 9.60 -5.10
C LEU A 192 1.95 10.28 -6.48
N ILE A 193 1.67 11.59 -6.51
CA ILE A 193 1.89 12.46 -7.67
C ILE A 193 3.26 13.11 -7.51
N GLY A 194 4.15 12.87 -8.49
CA GLY A 194 5.55 13.23 -8.38
C GLY A 194 5.80 14.74 -8.34
N SER A 195 5.34 15.46 -9.37
CA SER A 195 5.58 16.90 -9.46
C SER A 195 4.61 17.73 -8.63
N VAL A 196 5.12 18.76 -7.93
CA VAL A 196 4.30 19.75 -7.23
C VAL A 196 3.34 20.46 -8.19
N THR A 197 3.76 20.71 -9.44
CA THR A 197 2.94 21.38 -10.47
C THR A 197 1.74 20.56 -10.91
N ASP A 198 1.74 19.26 -10.66
CA ASP A 198 0.68 18.34 -11.06
C ASP A 198 -0.30 18.06 -9.90
N ARG A 199 0.03 18.48 -8.68
CA ARG A 199 -0.84 18.34 -7.51
C ARG A 199 -1.92 19.42 -7.49
N GLY A 200 -3.04 19.10 -6.81
CA GLY A 200 -4.15 20.06 -6.65
C GLY A 200 -4.96 20.34 -7.91
N ARG A 201 -4.73 19.62 -9.02
CA ARG A 201 -5.37 19.82 -10.32
C ARG A 201 -6.41 18.76 -10.69
N GLY A 202 -6.78 17.91 -9.74
CA GLY A 202 -7.70 16.80 -9.97
C GLY A 202 -7.07 15.59 -10.68
N LEU A 203 -5.78 15.63 -11.02
CA LEU A 203 -5.11 14.50 -11.69
C LEU A 203 -5.15 13.24 -10.83
N GLY A 204 -4.86 13.36 -9.52
CA GLY A 204 -4.87 12.22 -8.60
C GLY A 204 -6.21 11.47 -8.60
N SER A 205 -7.34 12.18 -8.52
CA SER A 205 -8.66 11.55 -8.51
C SER A 205 -9.02 10.91 -9.86
N ALA A 206 -8.68 11.56 -10.96
CA ALA A 206 -8.91 11.01 -12.31
C ALA A 206 -8.13 9.72 -12.52
N LEU A 207 -6.85 9.69 -12.11
CA LEU A 207 -5.99 8.52 -12.24
C LEU A 207 -6.36 7.41 -11.26
N LEU A 208 -6.74 7.74 -10.01
CA LEU A 208 -7.24 6.76 -9.04
C LEU A 208 -8.49 6.05 -9.56
N ARG A 209 -9.43 6.78 -10.15
CA ARG A 209 -10.62 6.18 -10.78
C ARG A 209 -10.20 5.23 -11.90
N ALA A 210 -9.35 5.69 -12.82
CA ALA A 210 -8.92 4.91 -13.95
C ALA A 210 -8.18 3.63 -13.56
N VAL A 211 -7.26 3.72 -12.58
CA VAL A 211 -6.51 2.56 -12.08
C VAL A 211 -7.42 1.58 -11.34
N ALA A 212 -8.34 2.07 -10.50
CA ALA A 212 -9.29 1.21 -9.81
C ALA A 212 -10.20 0.47 -10.80
N ASP A 213 -10.70 1.16 -11.83
CA ASP A 213 -11.50 0.53 -12.88
C ASP A 213 -10.68 -0.49 -13.67
N LEU A 214 -9.43 -0.16 -14.00
CA LEU A 214 -8.51 -1.06 -14.69
C LEU A 214 -8.23 -2.34 -13.86
N ILE A 215 -7.99 -2.21 -12.56
CA ILE A 215 -7.85 -3.36 -11.65
C ILE A 215 -9.11 -4.22 -11.69
N LEU A 216 -10.28 -3.62 -11.51
CA LEU A 216 -11.54 -4.35 -11.53
C LEU A 216 -11.80 -5.03 -12.87
N ASP A 217 -11.40 -4.45 -14.00
CA ASP A 217 -11.58 -5.03 -15.33
C ASP A 217 -10.59 -6.17 -15.63
N LYS A 218 -9.33 -6.00 -15.24
CA LYS A 218 -8.27 -6.98 -15.52
C LYS A 218 -8.22 -8.12 -14.51
N ARG A 219 -8.68 -7.93 -13.27
CA ARG A 219 -8.67 -8.92 -12.21
C ARG A 219 -10.11 -9.33 -11.87
N LEU A 220 -10.64 -10.32 -12.58
CA LEU A 220 -12.04 -10.75 -12.44
C LEU A 220 -12.36 -11.28 -11.03
N SER A 221 -11.38 -11.88 -10.34
CA SER A 221 -11.49 -12.32 -8.94
C SER A 221 -11.53 -11.17 -7.93
N CYS A 222 -11.01 -9.99 -8.28
CA CYS A 222 -11.03 -8.81 -7.43
C CYS A 222 -12.43 -8.19 -7.38
N SER A 223 -13.08 -8.22 -6.23
CA SER A 223 -14.39 -7.58 -6.04
C SER A 223 -14.30 -6.15 -5.53
N ARG A 224 -13.18 -5.78 -4.90
CA ARG A 224 -12.97 -4.47 -4.28
C ARG A 224 -11.54 -3.97 -4.45
N VAL A 225 -11.43 -2.70 -4.77
CA VAL A 225 -10.16 -1.96 -4.63
C VAL A 225 -10.21 -1.18 -3.32
N VAL A 226 -9.16 -1.28 -2.51
CA VAL A 226 -9.08 -0.67 -1.18
C VAL A 226 -7.88 0.25 -1.08
N ALA A 227 -7.94 1.23 -0.18
CA ALA A 227 -6.80 2.05 0.20
C ALA A 227 -6.99 2.57 1.63
N GLU A 228 -5.86 3.00 2.23
CA GLU A 228 -5.84 3.46 3.62
C GLU A 228 -5.01 4.74 3.78
N PRO A 229 -5.39 5.85 3.10
CA PRO A 229 -4.71 7.12 3.26
C PRO A 229 -4.75 7.60 4.72
N ASP A 230 -3.64 8.19 5.18
CA ASP A 230 -3.57 8.84 6.49
C ASP A 230 -4.69 9.90 6.60
N LEU A 231 -5.43 9.90 7.70
CA LEU A 231 -6.51 10.87 7.94
C LEU A 231 -6.02 12.31 7.94
N ARG A 232 -4.75 12.56 8.27
CA ARG A 232 -4.13 13.89 8.19
C ARG A 232 -3.88 14.34 6.75
N ASN A 233 -3.80 13.39 5.81
CA ASN A 233 -3.64 13.69 4.39
C ASN A 233 -5.00 13.97 3.72
N ALA A 234 -5.64 15.07 4.13
CA ALA A 234 -6.94 15.47 3.61
C ALA A 234 -6.99 15.54 2.06
N PRO A 235 -5.95 16.01 1.36
CA PRO A 235 -5.92 15.98 -0.11
C PRO A 235 -6.01 14.57 -0.69
N SER A 236 -5.32 13.59 -0.08
CA SER A 236 -5.38 12.19 -0.51
C SER A 236 -6.76 11.59 -0.26
N VAL A 237 -7.31 11.76 0.95
CA VAL A 237 -8.66 11.29 1.28
C VAL A 237 -9.69 11.87 0.29
N ALA A 238 -9.65 13.18 0.03
CA ALA A 238 -10.54 13.83 -0.92
C ALA A 238 -10.38 13.29 -2.35
N ALA A 239 -9.14 12.98 -2.78
CA ALA A 239 -8.88 12.41 -4.09
C ALA A 239 -9.51 11.02 -4.25
N PHE A 240 -9.40 10.15 -3.25
CA PHE A 240 -10.05 8.84 -3.25
C PHE A 240 -11.58 8.95 -3.30
N LEU A 241 -12.17 9.80 -2.46
CA LEU A 241 -13.63 10.02 -2.47
C LEU A 241 -14.13 10.54 -3.82
N THR A 242 -13.42 11.50 -4.41
CA THR A 242 -13.72 12.02 -5.76
C THR A 242 -13.56 10.96 -6.85
N ALA A 243 -12.63 10.02 -6.66
CA ALA A 243 -12.44 8.87 -7.56
C ALA A 243 -13.55 7.82 -7.46
N GLY A 244 -14.50 7.98 -6.55
CA GLY A 244 -15.64 7.07 -6.35
C GLY A 244 -15.35 5.95 -5.36
N PHE A 245 -14.31 6.08 -4.54
CA PHE A 245 -14.16 5.25 -3.35
C PHE A 245 -15.12 5.78 -2.28
N ARG A 246 -15.60 4.88 -1.44
CA ARG A 246 -16.45 5.23 -0.30
C ARG A 246 -15.68 5.03 0.98
N PHE A 247 -15.84 5.96 1.91
CA PHE A 247 -15.35 5.81 3.26
C PHE A 247 -16.05 4.61 3.93
N ALA A 248 -15.26 3.67 4.44
CA ALA A 248 -15.77 2.46 5.09
C ALA A 248 -15.58 2.51 6.61
N ALA A 249 -14.40 2.92 7.08
CA ALA A 249 -14.07 2.98 8.49
C ALA A 249 -12.82 3.85 8.72
N GLU A 250 -12.59 4.23 9.97
CA GLU A 250 -11.26 4.62 10.45
C GLU A 250 -10.57 3.38 10.98
N VAL A 251 -9.28 3.23 10.68
CA VAL A 251 -8.46 2.12 11.14
C VAL A 251 -7.18 2.64 11.78
N ASP A 252 -6.84 2.09 12.94
CA ASP A 252 -5.58 2.39 13.63
C ASP A 252 -4.53 1.38 13.15
N LEU A 253 -3.57 1.87 12.38
CA LEU A 253 -2.40 1.12 11.90
C LEU A 253 -1.20 1.47 12.78
N PRO A 254 -0.12 0.66 12.79
CA PRO A 254 1.03 0.89 13.66
C PRO A 254 1.70 2.26 13.50
N ASP A 255 1.65 2.81 12.28
CA ASP A 255 2.34 4.04 11.87
C ASP A 255 1.40 5.22 11.62
N LYS A 256 0.09 4.97 11.46
CA LYS A 256 -0.88 6.01 11.12
C LYS A 256 -2.30 5.64 11.55
N ARG A 257 -3.14 6.65 11.73
CA ARG A 257 -4.59 6.49 11.72
C ARG A 257 -5.10 6.79 10.32
N ALA A 258 -5.74 5.82 9.70
CA ALA A 258 -6.09 5.87 8.29
C ALA A 258 -7.60 5.85 8.04
N ALA A 259 -8.00 6.46 6.93
CA ALA A 259 -9.32 6.29 6.36
C ALA A 259 -9.31 5.05 5.45
N LEU A 260 -9.95 3.97 5.88
CA LEU A 260 -10.22 2.86 4.98
C LEU A 260 -11.25 3.28 3.94
N VAL A 261 -10.85 3.30 2.68
CA VAL A 261 -11.72 3.65 1.55
C VAL A 261 -11.80 2.47 0.57
N ILE A 262 -12.99 2.23 0.04
CA ILE A 262 -13.29 1.05 -0.77
C ILE A 262 -14.04 1.46 -2.03
N ARG A 263 -13.59 0.96 -3.19
CA ARG A 263 -14.33 0.99 -4.46
C ARG A 263 -14.78 -0.43 -4.80
N ASP A 264 -16.07 -0.67 -4.74
CA ASP A 264 -16.68 -1.98 -4.94
C ASP A 264 -17.10 -2.15 -6.41
N ARG A 265 -16.81 -3.32 -6.99
CA ARG A 265 -17.19 -3.66 -8.36
C ARG A 265 -18.68 -3.49 -8.62
N SER A 266 -19.52 -3.95 -7.68
CA SER A 266 -20.97 -3.93 -7.81
C SER A 266 -21.58 -2.53 -7.79
N LEU A 267 -20.82 -1.54 -7.33
CA LEU A 267 -21.29 -0.17 -7.14
C LEU A 267 -20.59 0.85 -8.06
N ARG A 268 -19.63 0.40 -8.87
CA ARG A 268 -18.79 1.29 -9.68
C ARG A 268 -19.58 2.12 -10.69
N GLU A 269 -20.71 1.58 -11.18
CA GLU A 269 -21.55 2.26 -12.18
C GLU A 269 -22.58 3.21 -11.55
N LEU A 270 -22.69 3.20 -10.21
CA LEU A 270 -23.59 4.08 -9.49
C LEU A 270 -22.91 5.38 -9.02
N LEU A 271 -21.61 5.51 -9.24
CA LEU A 271 -20.73 6.59 -8.82
C LEU A 271 -20.00 7.15 -10.04
#